data_e2a2059f4bb459249d74bbcef5866fc5
#
_entry.id   e2a2059f4bb459249d74bbcef5866fc5
#
_cell.length_a   1.000
_cell.length_b   1.000
_cell.length_c   1.000
_cell.angle_alpha   90.00
_cell.angle_beta   90.00
_cell.angle_gamma   90.00
#
_symmetry.space_group_name_H-M   'P 1'
#
loop_
_entity.id
_entity.type
_entity.pdbx_description
1 polymer ?
#
loop_
_entity_poly.entity_id
_entity_poly.type
_entity_poly.pdbx_seq_one_letter_code
_entity_poly.pdbx_strand_id
1 'polypeptide(L)'
;GRVDRGWLGVSASDVGIGEPGASGGAVIKKIERGSPGEKAGLRVGDTVVALNGKRIADATALINETAMLAPGSQAEYKVIRQGETMALEAELGRRLAPTNKRR
;
A
#
# COMPACT_ATOMS: atom_id res chain seq x y z
N GLY A 1 14.87 18.90 10.33
CA GLY A 1 13.77 18.86 9.45
C GLY A 1 12.95 17.63 9.56
N ARG A 2 11.78 17.75 9.08
CA ARG A 2 10.81 16.68 9.14
C ARG A 2 10.61 16.13 7.76
N VAL A 3 10.60 14.80 7.65
CA VAL A 3 10.37 14.19 6.37
C VAL A 3 8.93 13.72 6.33
N ASP A 4 8.17 14.25 5.37
CA ASP A 4 6.81 13.82 5.17
C ASP A 4 6.82 12.63 4.21
N ARG A 5 6.16 11.58 4.59
CA ARG A 5 6.12 10.37 3.81
C ARG A 5 4.72 10.09 3.33
N GLY A 6 4.62 9.54 2.14
CA GLY A 6 3.34 9.09 1.65
C GLY A 6 2.78 7.98 2.53
N TRP A 7 1.47 7.97 2.71
CA TRP A 7 0.82 7.03 3.62
C TRP A 7 -0.41 6.45 2.94
N LEU A 8 -0.48 5.14 2.92
CA LEU A 8 -1.61 4.44 2.32
C LEU A 8 -2.60 3.95 3.37
N GLY A 9 -2.14 3.68 4.58
CA GLY A 9 -3.01 3.27 5.67
C GLY A 9 -3.36 1.81 5.67
N VAL A 10 -2.46 0.96 5.19
CA VAL A 10 -2.70 -0.48 5.16
C VAL A 10 -1.55 -1.21 5.82
N SER A 11 -1.85 -2.41 6.31
CA SER A 11 -0.84 -3.36 6.74
C SER A 11 -0.82 -4.50 5.74
N ALA A 12 0.37 -5.00 5.45
CA ALA A 12 0.53 -6.04 4.46
C ALA A 12 1.54 -7.07 4.94
N SER A 13 1.46 -8.26 4.36
CA SER A 13 2.47 -9.28 4.60
C SER A 13 2.89 -9.88 3.28
N ASP A 14 4.01 -10.61 3.30
CA ASP A 14 4.52 -11.23 2.09
C ASP A 14 3.57 -12.33 1.63
N VAL A 15 3.53 -12.55 0.32
CA VAL A 15 2.79 -13.66 -0.23
C VAL A 15 3.45 -14.95 0.23
N GLY A 16 2.65 -15.88 0.75
CA GLY A 16 3.18 -17.12 1.26
C GLY A 16 3.70 -18.03 0.15
N ILE A 17 4.68 -18.83 0.49
CA ILE A 17 5.24 -19.79 -0.44
C ILE A 17 4.16 -20.82 -0.75
N GLY A 18 3.97 -21.11 -2.03
CA GLY A 18 3.01 -22.11 -2.47
C GLY A 18 1.63 -21.59 -2.70
N GLU A 19 1.37 -20.31 -2.46
CA GLU A 19 0.06 -19.77 -2.75
C GLU A 19 -0.14 -19.63 -4.26
N PRO A 20 -1.35 -19.87 -4.77
CA PRO A 20 -1.58 -19.72 -6.20
C PRO A 20 -1.26 -18.31 -6.65
N GLY A 21 -0.54 -18.21 -7.77
CA GLY A 21 -0.15 -16.91 -8.29
C GLY A 21 0.96 -16.24 -7.53
N ALA A 22 1.64 -16.97 -6.66
CA ALA A 22 2.65 -16.39 -5.79
C ALA A 22 3.95 -16.15 -6.54
N SER A 23 4.00 -15.07 -7.28
CA SER A 23 5.25 -14.62 -7.91
C SER A 23 5.77 -13.39 -7.19
N GLY A 24 5.39 -13.23 -5.95
CA GLY A 24 5.75 -12.08 -5.16
C GLY A 24 4.55 -11.15 -4.98
N GLY A 25 4.75 -10.11 -4.21
CA GLY A 25 3.70 -9.15 -3.93
C GLY A 25 3.43 -9.01 -2.45
N ALA A 26 2.51 -8.11 -2.13
CA ALA A 26 2.16 -7.83 -0.74
C ALA A 26 0.66 -8.05 -0.58
N VAL A 27 0.30 -8.93 0.35
CA VAL A 27 -1.10 -9.21 0.64
C VAL A 27 -1.60 -8.23 1.69
N ILE A 28 -2.68 -7.52 1.39
CA ILE A 28 -3.26 -6.57 2.32
C ILE A 28 -3.93 -7.33 3.45
N LYS A 29 -3.50 -7.05 4.67
CA LYS A 29 -4.04 -7.72 5.85
C LYS A 29 -4.96 -6.83 6.67
N LYS A 30 -4.75 -5.52 6.60
CA LYS A 30 -5.57 -4.60 7.37
C LYS A 30 -5.61 -3.26 6.64
N ILE A 31 -6.76 -2.62 6.69
CA ILE A 31 -6.93 -1.30 6.09
C ILE A 31 -7.53 -0.40 7.16
N GLU A 32 -6.88 0.75 7.40
CA GLU A 32 -7.38 1.68 8.39
C GLU A 32 -8.58 2.43 7.83
N ARG A 33 -9.55 2.66 8.70
CA ARG A 33 -10.77 3.36 8.30
C ARG A 33 -10.42 4.80 7.92
N GLY A 34 -10.96 5.26 6.79
CA GLY A 34 -10.73 6.60 6.31
C GLY A 34 -9.38 6.81 5.65
N SER A 35 -8.61 5.75 5.50
CA SER A 35 -7.28 5.88 4.91
C SER A 35 -7.35 6.00 3.40
N PRO A 36 -6.26 6.47 2.78
CA PRO A 36 -6.21 6.50 1.31
C PRO A 36 -6.44 5.14 0.68
N GLY A 37 -5.95 4.07 1.32
CA GLY A 37 -6.15 2.73 0.79
C GLY A 37 -7.62 2.35 0.78
N GLU A 38 -8.35 2.69 1.84
CA GLU A 38 -9.76 2.41 1.87
C GLU A 38 -10.50 3.20 0.80
N LYS A 39 -10.17 4.47 0.66
CA LYS A 39 -10.83 5.31 -0.34
C LYS A 39 -10.52 4.88 -1.76
N ALA A 40 -9.37 4.30 -1.98
CA ALA A 40 -8.98 3.80 -3.29
C ALA A 40 -9.70 2.53 -3.68
N GLY A 41 -10.31 1.85 -2.72
CA GLY A 41 -11.01 0.60 -2.98
C GLY A 41 -10.21 -0.64 -2.68
N LEU A 42 -9.06 -0.50 -2.01
CA LEU A 42 -8.31 -1.67 -1.57
C LEU A 42 -9.12 -2.47 -0.56
N ARG A 43 -8.92 -3.78 -0.56
CA ARG A 43 -9.61 -4.67 0.36
C ARG A 43 -8.63 -5.66 0.95
N VAL A 44 -8.96 -6.11 2.16
CA VAL A 44 -8.18 -7.18 2.79
C VAL A 44 -8.21 -8.40 1.89
N GLY A 45 -7.05 -8.98 1.67
CA GLY A 45 -6.90 -10.11 0.76
C GLY A 45 -6.37 -9.74 -0.62
N ASP A 46 -6.38 -8.45 -0.97
CA ASP A 46 -5.80 -8.03 -2.24
C ASP A 46 -4.29 -8.26 -2.21
N THR A 47 -3.73 -8.69 -3.34
CA THR A 47 -2.29 -8.80 -3.49
C THR A 47 -1.79 -7.66 -4.36
N VAL A 48 -1.01 -6.77 -3.78
CA VAL A 48 -0.43 -5.66 -4.52
C VAL A 48 0.82 -6.16 -5.22
N VAL A 49 0.85 -6.03 -6.54
CA VAL A 49 1.96 -6.54 -7.34
C VAL A 49 2.77 -5.45 -8.02
N ALA A 50 2.24 -4.23 -8.11
CA ALA A 50 2.99 -3.13 -8.70
C ALA A 50 2.47 -1.80 -8.15
N LEU A 51 3.36 -0.82 -8.14
CA LEU A 51 3.05 0.55 -7.73
C LEU A 51 3.64 1.47 -8.77
N ASN A 52 2.77 2.23 -9.45
CA ASN A 52 3.19 3.14 -10.53
C ASN A 52 4.03 2.42 -11.58
N GLY A 53 3.65 1.17 -11.88
CA GLY A 53 4.35 0.38 -12.86
C GLY A 53 5.58 -0.34 -12.36
N LYS A 54 5.99 -0.09 -11.12
CA LYS A 54 7.15 -0.74 -10.54
C LYS A 54 6.72 -1.96 -9.75
N ARG A 55 7.38 -3.07 -9.99
CA ARG A 55 7.01 -4.33 -9.33
C ARG A 55 7.22 -4.24 -7.82
N ILE A 56 6.24 -4.74 -7.09
CA ILE A 56 6.30 -4.84 -5.64
C ILE A 56 6.56 -6.30 -5.31
N ALA A 57 7.75 -6.58 -4.78
CA ALA A 57 8.15 -7.96 -4.53
C ALA A 57 7.60 -8.51 -3.20
N ASP A 58 7.41 -7.63 -2.21
CA ASP A 58 6.98 -8.06 -0.89
C ASP A 58 6.37 -6.90 -0.13
N ALA A 59 5.97 -7.16 1.11
CA ALA A 59 5.32 -6.14 1.93
C ALA A 59 6.26 -4.98 2.26
N THR A 60 7.52 -5.28 2.49
CA THR A 60 8.49 -4.23 2.79
C THR A 60 8.64 -3.29 1.61
N ALA A 61 8.68 -3.84 0.39
CA ALA A 61 8.78 -3.02 -0.80
C ALA A 61 7.55 -2.14 -0.96
N LEU A 62 6.35 -2.66 -0.67
CA LEU A 62 5.14 -1.86 -0.76
C LEU A 62 5.22 -0.65 0.16
N ILE A 63 5.61 -0.87 1.39
CA ILE A 63 5.67 0.21 2.37
C ILE A 63 6.75 1.21 2.01
N ASN A 64 7.93 0.72 1.61
CA ASN A 64 9.03 1.62 1.27
C ASN A 64 8.75 2.44 0.03
N GLU A 65 8.21 1.82 -1.02
CA GLU A 65 7.91 2.56 -2.24
C GLU A 65 6.82 3.58 -2.01
N THR A 66 5.81 3.22 -1.21
CA THR A 66 4.77 4.19 -0.87
C THR A 66 5.34 5.36 -0.09
N ALA A 67 6.24 5.07 0.86
CA ALA A 67 6.82 6.12 1.70
C ALA A 67 7.71 7.06 0.92
N MET A 68 8.23 6.64 -0.22
CA MET A 68 9.06 7.50 -1.05
C MET A 68 8.27 8.51 -1.86
N LEU A 69 6.96 8.32 -1.96
CA LEU A 69 6.11 9.24 -2.68
C LEU A 69 5.68 10.38 -1.77
N ALA A 70 5.46 11.53 -2.36
CA ALA A 70 5.08 12.70 -1.57
C ALA A 70 3.63 12.58 -1.10
N PRO A 71 3.31 13.11 0.08
CA PRO A 71 1.91 13.20 0.49
C PRO A 71 1.12 14.02 -0.53
N GLY A 72 -0.10 13.58 -0.78
CA GLY A 72 -0.95 14.23 -1.76
C GLY A 72 -0.75 13.76 -3.19
N SER A 73 0.31 12.99 -3.44
CA SER A 73 0.51 12.48 -4.79
C SER A 73 -0.44 11.31 -5.06
N GLN A 74 -0.69 11.07 -6.32
CA GLN A 74 -1.50 9.93 -6.71
C GLN A 74 -0.62 8.76 -7.04
N ALA A 75 -1.04 7.59 -6.60
CA ALA A 75 -0.29 6.36 -6.82
C ALA A 75 -1.23 5.32 -7.40
N GLU A 76 -0.78 4.64 -8.45
CA GLU A 76 -1.56 3.57 -9.05
C GLU A 76 -1.06 2.24 -8.52
N TYR A 77 -1.93 1.51 -7.86
CA TYR A 77 -1.60 0.20 -7.31
C TYR A 77 -2.26 -0.87 -8.18
N LYS A 78 -1.45 -1.76 -8.70
CA LYS A 78 -1.98 -2.91 -9.42
C LYS A 78 -2.14 -4.05 -8.45
N VAL A 79 -3.35 -4.57 -8.33
CA VAL A 79 -3.65 -5.61 -7.37
C VAL A 79 -4.31 -6.79 -8.07
N ILE A 80 -4.15 -7.95 -7.47
CA ILE A 80 -4.85 -9.15 -7.90
C ILE A 80 -5.89 -9.48 -6.84
N ARG A 81 -7.14 -9.53 -7.27
CA ARG A 81 -8.27 -9.83 -6.40
C ARG A 81 -9.03 -10.98 -7.01
N GLN A 82 -9.04 -12.13 -6.30
CA GLN A 82 -9.76 -13.30 -6.77
C GLN A 82 -9.38 -13.68 -8.20
N GLY A 83 -8.08 -13.63 -8.48
CA GLY A 83 -7.57 -14.01 -9.79
C GLY A 83 -7.63 -12.92 -10.85
N GLU A 84 -8.23 -11.78 -10.54
CA GLU A 84 -8.34 -10.69 -11.50
C GLU A 84 -7.40 -9.56 -11.16
N THR A 85 -6.74 -9.05 -12.19
CA THR A 85 -5.85 -7.92 -12.02
C THR A 85 -6.63 -6.63 -12.23
N MET A 86 -6.44 -5.68 -11.32
CA MET A 86 -7.09 -4.38 -11.46
C MET A 86 -6.14 -3.30 -10.98
N ALA A 87 -6.35 -2.08 -11.48
CA ALA A 87 -5.56 -0.93 -11.08
C ALA A 87 -6.44 -0.02 -10.24
N LEU A 88 -5.90 0.38 -9.10
CA LEU A 88 -6.61 1.27 -8.18
C LEU A 88 -5.74 2.48 -7.93
N GLU A 89 -6.34 3.66 -7.97
CA GLU A 89 -5.61 4.90 -7.70
C GLU A 89 -5.90 5.38 -6.30
N ALA A 90 -4.85 5.74 -5.59
CA ALA A 90 -4.96 6.29 -4.26
C ALA A 90 -4.28 7.65 -4.21
N GLU A 91 -4.92 8.58 -3.55
CA GLU A 91 -4.28 9.84 -3.22
C GLU A 91 -3.65 9.67 -1.85
N LEU A 92 -2.33 9.67 -1.79
CA LEU A 92 -1.62 9.33 -0.57
C LEU A 92 -1.82 10.40 0.48
N GLY A 93 -1.99 9.95 1.71
CA GLY A 93 -2.04 10.85 2.83
C GLY A 93 -0.65 11.19 3.33
N ARG A 94 -0.61 11.96 4.38
CA ARG A 94 0.65 12.33 5.03
C ARG A 94 0.77 11.55 6.32
N ARG A 95 1.85 10.80 6.41
CA ARG A 95 2.13 10.13 7.67
C ARG A 95 3.02 11.03 8.50
N LEU A 96 2.43 11.63 9.51
CA LEU A 96 3.19 12.45 10.43
C LEU A 96 3.87 11.56 11.45
N ALA A 97 5.09 11.92 11.79
CA ALA A 97 5.72 11.27 12.92
C ALA A 97 4.85 11.51 14.14
N PRO A 98 4.73 10.50 15.02
CA PRO A 98 3.92 10.72 16.21
C PRO A 98 4.50 11.90 16.96
N THR A 99 3.74 12.96 17.03
CA THR A 99 4.17 14.07 17.83
C THR A 99 3.52 13.86 19.15
N ASN A 100 4.30 13.93 20.05
CA ASN A 100 3.73 13.96 21.33
C ASN A 100 3.22 15.29 21.55
N LYS A 101 2.20 15.57 21.41
CA LYS A 101 1.79 16.78 21.65
C LYS A 101 1.03 16.93 22.71
N ARG A 102 1.32 17.00 23.07
CA ARG A 102 0.94 17.03 23.82
C ARG A 102 0.65 17.82 24.18
N ARG A 103 0.19 18.09 24.26
CA ARG A 103 0.06 18.65 24.67
C ARG A 103 -0.36 18.94 24.97
#